data_52b5a4a7177e0e2698c4570f551494f1
#
_entry.id   52b5a4a7177e0e2698c4570f551494f1
#
_cell.length_a   1.000
_cell.length_b   1.000
_cell.length_c   1.000
_cell.angle_alpha   90.00
_cell.angle_beta   90.00
_cell.angle_gamma   90.00
#
_symmetry.space_group_name_H-M   'P 1'
#
loop_
_entity.id
_entity.type
_entity.pdbx_description
1 polymer ?
#
loop_
_entity_poly.entity_id
_entity_poly.type
_entity_poly.pdbx_seq_one_letter_code
_entity_poly.pdbx_strand_id
1 'polypeptide(L)'
;MNMDIFEGNKQSVSSILDSAETLPFLSEKRLIIIKESGLFQQGRKNDAERMADYIQNIPSTTCILFVENDVDKRGKLFKAVSKYGYIAEMNGLSEKELLYWITRECKKNKFQIETKMAAYLLRTVGGEMIQLEEEIKKLGGFLPENSYVAYHDIDRVCTKSLETRIFDLVNAVINRNPKQAITIYHNLLLMKESPLMVLAMMIRQFRMILQCKILSEQGQTQNQIVQN
;
A
#
# COMPACT_ATOMS: atom_id res chain seq x y z
N MET A 1 10.95 13.93 -26.56
CA MET A 1 10.97 12.71 -25.74
C MET A 1 9.66 12.00 -25.93
N ASN A 2 9.61 10.66 -26.00
CA ASN A 2 8.37 9.93 -26.35
C ASN A 2 7.54 9.51 -25.13
N MET A 3 7.72 10.16 -24.01
CA MET A 3 6.97 9.90 -22.78
C MET A 3 6.63 11.21 -22.10
N ASP A 4 5.35 11.40 -21.77
CA ASP A 4 4.87 12.50 -20.94
C ASP A 4 4.11 11.95 -19.74
N ILE A 5 4.23 12.65 -18.61
CA ILE A 5 3.57 12.30 -17.36
C ILE A 5 2.71 13.48 -16.91
N PHE A 6 1.43 13.22 -16.71
CA PHE A 6 0.46 14.16 -16.17
C PHE A 6 0.01 13.65 -14.80
N GLU A 7 0.13 14.47 -13.76
CA GLU A 7 -0.17 14.08 -12.38
C GLU A 7 -1.10 15.08 -11.71
N GLY A 8 -2.11 14.56 -11.02
CA GLY A 8 -3.10 15.32 -10.27
C GLY A 8 -4.33 15.77 -11.06
N ASN A 9 -5.38 16.06 -10.33
CA ASN A 9 -6.73 16.36 -10.84
C ASN A 9 -6.90 17.73 -11.51
N LYS A 10 -5.85 18.56 -11.53
CA LYS A 10 -5.86 19.91 -12.14
C LYS A 10 -5.38 19.91 -13.59
N GLN A 11 -4.94 18.79 -14.11
CA GLN A 11 -4.43 18.71 -15.48
C GLN A 11 -5.55 18.94 -16.52
N SER A 12 -5.23 19.75 -17.53
CA SER A 12 -6.15 20.01 -18.63
C SER A 12 -6.24 18.80 -19.54
N VAL A 13 -7.43 18.32 -19.81
CA VAL A 13 -7.64 17.25 -20.80
C VAL A 13 -7.17 17.67 -22.17
N SER A 14 -7.31 18.96 -22.56
CA SER A 14 -6.78 19.47 -23.83
C SER A 14 -5.28 19.25 -23.95
N SER A 15 -4.49 19.60 -22.92
CA SER A 15 -3.04 19.38 -22.96
C SER A 15 -2.65 17.89 -23.05
N ILE A 16 -3.44 17.02 -22.42
CA ILE A 16 -3.25 15.56 -22.52
C ILE A 16 -3.50 15.10 -23.96
N LEU A 17 -4.60 15.56 -24.57
CA LEU A 17 -4.96 15.20 -25.95
C LEU A 17 -3.94 15.75 -26.96
N ASP A 18 -3.49 17.01 -26.80
CA ASP A 18 -2.46 17.61 -27.66
C ASP A 18 -1.15 16.81 -27.59
N SER A 19 -0.78 16.36 -26.38
CA SER A 19 0.39 15.49 -26.21
C SER A 19 0.16 14.11 -26.85
N ALA A 20 -1.04 13.55 -26.74
CA ALA A 20 -1.36 12.23 -27.28
C ALA A 20 -1.42 12.20 -28.82
N GLU A 21 -1.70 13.33 -29.47
CA GLU A 21 -1.69 13.48 -30.93
C GLU A 21 -0.30 13.78 -31.52
N THR A 22 0.66 14.13 -30.65
CA THR A 22 2.02 14.37 -31.09
C THR A 22 2.68 13.07 -31.56
N LEU A 23 3.20 13.04 -32.76
CA LEU A 23 3.90 11.87 -33.30
C LEU A 23 5.13 11.50 -32.47
N PRO A 24 5.43 10.20 -32.31
CA PRO A 24 6.64 9.77 -31.63
C PRO A 24 7.88 10.16 -32.45
N PHE A 25 8.95 10.57 -31.76
CA PHE A 25 10.23 10.92 -32.36
C PHE A 25 11.19 9.74 -32.29
N LEU A 26 11.64 9.24 -33.44
CA LEU A 26 12.57 8.11 -33.58
C LEU A 26 12.16 6.85 -32.76
N SER A 27 10.86 6.61 -32.63
CA SER A 27 10.29 5.46 -31.91
C SER A 27 8.96 5.05 -32.55
N GLU A 28 8.54 3.81 -32.32
CA GLU A 28 7.28 3.32 -32.84
C GLU A 28 6.07 3.87 -32.08
N LYS A 29 6.24 4.16 -30.79
CA LYS A 29 5.13 4.59 -29.91
C LYS A 29 5.53 5.73 -28.98
N ARG A 30 4.52 6.52 -28.62
CA ARG A 30 4.53 7.52 -27.56
C ARG A 30 3.73 7.01 -26.38
N LEU A 31 4.23 7.21 -25.17
CA LEU A 31 3.59 6.84 -23.91
C LEU A 31 3.13 8.09 -23.16
N ILE A 32 1.84 8.14 -22.84
CA ILE A 32 1.24 9.17 -21.99
C ILE A 32 0.82 8.50 -20.67
N ILE A 33 1.43 8.90 -19.57
CA ILE A 33 1.08 8.39 -18.23
C ILE A 33 0.25 9.45 -17.52
N ILE A 34 -0.94 9.08 -17.07
CA ILE A 34 -1.87 9.97 -16.38
C ILE A 34 -2.14 9.37 -15.01
N LYS A 35 -1.71 10.10 -13.95
CA LYS A 35 -1.86 9.64 -12.57
C LYS A 35 -2.82 10.52 -11.81
N GLU A 36 -3.71 9.90 -11.03
CA GLU A 36 -4.62 10.57 -10.10
C GLU A 36 -5.36 11.76 -10.74
N SER A 37 -5.83 11.53 -11.96
CA SER A 37 -6.45 12.57 -12.78
C SER A 37 -7.82 13.01 -12.28
N GLY A 38 -8.50 12.17 -11.49
CA GLY A 38 -9.89 12.35 -11.08
C GLY A 38 -10.91 12.21 -12.22
N LEU A 39 -10.48 11.80 -13.42
CA LEU A 39 -11.38 11.62 -14.57
C LEU A 39 -12.33 10.43 -14.41
N PHE A 40 -11.97 9.49 -13.55
CA PHE A 40 -12.80 8.32 -13.23
C PHE A 40 -13.72 8.54 -12.02
N GLN A 41 -13.74 9.75 -11.44
CA GLN A 41 -14.56 10.11 -10.30
C GLN A 41 -15.69 11.08 -10.69
N GLN A 42 -16.63 11.29 -9.77
CA GLN A 42 -17.66 12.33 -9.94
C GLN A 42 -17.01 13.72 -9.78
N GLY A 43 -17.28 14.64 -10.70
CA GLY A 43 -16.79 16.02 -10.61
C GLY A 43 -16.16 16.54 -11.90
N ARG A 44 -15.64 15.65 -12.77
CA ARG A 44 -15.04 16.03 -14.06
C ARG A 44 -15.75 15.37 -15.26
N LYS A 45 -17.08 15.33 -15.22
CA LYS A 45 -17.89 14.58 -16.19
C LYS A 45 -17.63 14.97 -17.65
N ASN A 46 -17.58 16.28 -17.96
CA ASN A 46 -17.34 16.75 -19.31
C ASN A 46 -15.95 16.36 -19.83
N ASP A 47 -14.93 16.46 -18.96
CA ASP A 47 -13.57 16.06 -19.26
C ASP A 47 -13.45 14.56 -19.47
N ALA A 48 -14.13 13.77 -18.64
CA ALA A 48 -14.18 12.32 -18.74
C ALA A 48 -14.89 11.86 -20.03
N GLU A 49 -15.97 12.54 -20.44
CA GLU A 49 -16.66 12.27 -21.70
C GLU A 49 -15.77 12.58 -22.90
N ARG A 50 -15.09 13.72 -22.91
CA ARG A 50 -14.14 14.10 -23.96
C ARG A 50 -13.00 13.08 -24.11
N MET A 51 -12.44 12.64 -22.99
CA MET A 51 -11.41 11.60 -22.99
C MET A 51 -11.96 10.26 -23.45
N ALA A 52 -13.17 9.88 -23.05
CA ALA A 52 -13.81 8.65 -23.49
C ALA A 52 -14.06 8.61 -25.01
N ASP A 53 -14.46 9.73 -25.59
CA ASP A 53 -14.66 9.86 -27.06
C ASP A 53 -13.32 9.79 -27.80
N TYR A 54 -12.25 10.38 -27.25
CA TYR A 54 -10.91 10.31 -27.84
C TYR A 54 -10.33 8.88 -27.82
N ILE A 55 -10.51 8.12 -26.75
CA ILE A 55 -10.01 6.73 -26.64
C ILE A 55 -10.54 5.84 -27.75
N GLN A 56 -11.72 6.12 -28.31
CA GLN A 56 -12.29 5.34 -29.40
C GLN A 56 -11.47 5.48 -30.71
N ASN A 57 -10.76 6.58 -30.86
CA ASN A 57 -10.02 6.94 -32.06
C ASN A 57 -8.53 7.24 -31.78
N ILE A 58 -7.99 6.68 -30.73
CA ILE A 58 -6.58 6.90 -30.36
C ILE A 58 -5.64 6.44 -31.48
N PRO A 59 -4.62 7.23 -31.87
CA PRO A 59 -3.63 6.81 -32.86
C PRO A 59 -2.91 5.53 -32.44
N SER A 60 -2.67 4.63 -33.38
CA SER A 60 -1.94 3.38 -33.12
C SER A 60 -0.51 3.58 -32.58
N THR A 61 0.05 4.76 -32.82
CA THR A 61 1.36 5.19 -32.33
C THR A 61 1.35 5.70 -30.89
N THR A 62 0.18 5.87 -30.26
CA THR A 62 0.03 6.42 -28.92
C THR A 62 -0.47 5.35 -27.95
N CYS A 63 0.15 5.29 -26.77
CA CYS A 63 -0.31 4.47 -25.66
C CYS A 63 -0.63 5.40 -24.47
N ILE A 64 -1.85 5.32 -23.95
CA ILE A 64 -2.25 6.04 -22.74
C ILE A 64 -2.38 5.06 -21.59
N LEU A 65 -1.67 5.35 -20.48
CA LEU A 65 -1.71 4.60 -19.24
C LEU A 65 -2.34 5.46 -18.14
N PHE A 66 -3.51 5.07 -17.67
CA PHE A 66 -4.12 5.67 -16.47
C PHE A 66 -3.68 4.90 -15.22
N VAL A 67 -3.27 5.62 -14.18
CA VAL A 67 -2.96 5.09 -12.85
C VAL A 67 -3.83 5.82 -11.84
N GLU A 68 -4.87 5.16 -11.37
CA GLU A 68 -5.91 5.76 -10.53
C GLU A 68 -6.12 4.92 -9.27
N ASN A 69 -6.26 5.58 -8.13
CA ASN A 69 -6.52 4.91 -6.85
C ASN A 69 -8.02 4.64 -6.64
N ASP A 70 -8.88 5.50 -7.19
CA ASP A 70 -10.34 5.42 -7.01
C ASP A 70 -11.05 5.57 -8.34
N VAL A 71 -11.87 4.57 -8.71
CA VAL A 71 -12.48 4.46 -10.04
C VAL A 71 -13.96 4.12 -9.95
N ASP A 72 -14.84 5.01 -10.45
CA ASP A 72 -16.25 4.67 -10.68
C ASP A 72 -16.40 3.84 -11.97
N LYS A 73 -16.57 2.53 -11.79
CA LYS A 73 -16.74 1.55 -12.90
C LYS A 73 -17.99 1.80 -13.76
N ARG A 74 -18.92 2.66 -13.32
CA ARG A 74 -20.14 3.01 -14.06
C ARG A 74 -19.91 4.12 -15.08
N GLY A 75 -18.81 4.87 -14.96
CA GLY A 75 -18.46 6.01 -15.79
C GLY A 75 -18.26 5.68 -17.27
N LYS A 76 -18.52 6.65 -18.16
CA LYS A 76 -18.29 6.49 -19.60
C LYS A 76 -16.83 6.19 -19.93
N LEU A 77 -15.90 6.88 -19.27
CA LEU A 77 -14.47 6.71 -19.49
C LEU A 77 -14.02 5.28 -19.14
N PHE A 78 -14.46 4.75 -17.99
CA PHE A 78 -14.17 3.36 -17.62
C PHE A 78 -14.67 2.37 -18.69
N LYS A 79 -15.91 2.56 -19.19
CA LYS A 79 -16.48 1.71 -20.24
C LYS A 79 -15.71 1.80 -21.55
N ALA A 80 -15.25 3.01 -21.92
CA ALA A 80 -14.42 3.20 -23.10
C ALA A 80 -13.06 2.48 -22.96
N VAL A 81 -12.37 2.65 -21.84
CA VAL A 81 -11.10 1.95 -21.56
C VAL A 81 -11.30 0.44 -21.52
N SER A 82 -12.39 -0.05 -20.92
CA SER A 82 -12.72 -1.48 -20.91
C SER A 82 -12.96 -2.07 -22.30
N LYS A 83 -13.51 -1.27 -23.21
CA LYS A 83 -13.85 -1.72 -24.58
C LYS A 83 -12.66 -1.66 -25.53
N TYR A 84 -11.83 -0.63 -25.43
CA TYR A 84 -10.78 -0.33 -26.41
C TYR A 84 -9.36 -0.55 -25.87
N GLY A 85 -9.19 -0.85 -24.59
CA GLY A 85 -7.92 -1.05 -23.92
C GLY A 85 -7.91 -2.23 -22.97
N TYR A 86 -7.02 -2.18 -21.99
CA TYR A 86 -6.87 -3.21 -20.97
C TYR A 86 -6.98 -2.58 -19.57
N ILE A 87 -7.66 -3.27 -18.65
CA ILE A 87 -7.80 -2.86 -17.26
C ILE A 87 -7.11 -3.89 -16.38
N ALA A 88 -6.16 -3.41 -15.56
CA ALA A 88 -5.54 -4.18 -14.50
C ALA A 88 -5.97 -3.61 -13.13
N GLU A 89 -6.66 -4.41 -12.34
CA GLU A 89 -7.04 -4.05 -10.97
C GLU A 89 -5.96 -4.58 -10.01
N MET A 90 -5.21 -3.65 -9.40
CA MET A 90 -4.07 -3.96 -8.53
C MET A 90 -4.41 -3.56 -7.10
N ASN A 91 -5.32 -4.30 -6.47
CA ASN A 91 -5.68 -4.11 -5.07
C ASN A 91 -4.60 -4.70 -4.15
N GLY A 92 -4.47 -4.13 -2.95
CA GLY A 92 -3.65 -4.74 -1.91
C GLY A 92 -4.12 -6.17 -1.60
N LEU A 93 -3.18 -7.03 -1.26
CA LEU A 93 -3.49 -8.40 -0.88
C LEU A 93 -4.21 -8.44 0.47
N SER A 94 -5.19 -9.32 0.61
CA SER A 94 -5.78 -9.66 1.90
C SER A 94 -4.74 -10.30 2.82
N GLU A 95 -4.97 -10.29 4.13
CA GLU A 95 -4.05 -10.92 5.10
C GLU A 95 -3.74 -12.38 4.76
N LYS A 96 -4.77 -13.14 4.35
CA LYS A 96 -4.60 -14.55 3.94
C LYS A 96 -3.70 -14.68 2.70
N GLU A 97 -3.86 -13.82 1.72
CA GLU A 97 -3.03 -13.80 0.51
C GLU A 97 -1.60 -13.35 0.83
N LEU A 98 -1.42 -12.38 1.74
CA LEU A 98 -0.10 -11.98 2.22
C LEU A 98 0.62 -13.12 2.93
N LEU A 99 -0.05 -13.88 3.80
CA LEU A 99 0.55 -15.04 4.45
C LEU A 99 0.99 -16.11 3.45
N TYR A 100 0.17 -16.37 2.44
CA TYR A 100 0.53 -17.28 1.36
C TYR A 100 1.73 -16.77 0.55
N TRP A 101 1.73 -15.48 0.22
CA TRP A 101 2.81 -14.82 -0.50
C TRP A 101 4.12 -14.87 0.30
N ILE A 102 4.10 -14.53 1.60
CA ILE A 102 5.26 -14.63 2.50
C ILE A 102 5.84 -16.04 2.47
N THR A 103 4.99 -17.07 2.61
CA THR A 103 5.44 -18.47 2.60
C THR A 103 6.14 -18.84 1.29
N ARG A 104 5.60 -18.38 0.17
CA ARG A 104 6.20 -18.60 -1.15
C ARG A 104 7.52 -17.85 -1.31
N GLU A 105 7.59 -16.62 -0.83
CA GLU A 105 8.77 -15.78 -0.94
C GLU A 105 9.92 -16.28 -0.07
N CYS A 106 9.62 -16.78 1.15
CA CYS A 106 10.61 -17.44 2.01
C CYS A 106 11.24 -18.66 1.32
N LYS A 107 10.43 -19.49 0.64
CA LYS A 107 10.94 -20.64 -0.13
C LYS A 107 11.88 -20.24 -1.25
N LYS A 108 11.60 -19.14 -1.97
CA LYS A 108 12.51 -18.60 -2.99
C LYS A 108 13.85 -18.15 -2.39
N ASN A 109 13.81 -17.64 -1.16
CA ASN A 109 14.99 -17.24 -0.40
C ASN A 109 15.62 -18.38 0.40
N LYS A 110 15.27 -19.66 0.06
CA LYS A 110 15.89 -20.88 0.53
C LYS A 110 15.70 -21.20 2.02
N PHE A 111 14.66 -20.68 2.66
CA PHE A 111 14.26 -21.07 4.03
C PHE A 111 12.75 -21.29 4.13
N GLN A 112 12.31 -21.86 5.22
CA GLN A 112 10.91 -22.23 5.45
C GLN A 112 10.30 -21.42 6.58
N ILE A 113 9.00 -21.16 6.49
CA ILE A 113 8.25 -20.43 7.51
C ILE A 113 6.91 -21.12 7.77
N GLU A 114 6.59 -21.32 9.05
CA GLU A 114 5.27 -21.80 9.45
C GLU A 114 4.25 -20.64 9.41
N THR A 115 2.97 -20.96 9.24
CA THR A 115 1.89 -19.95 9.17
C THR A 115 1.89 -18.99 10.37
N LYS A 116 2.15 -19.53 11.58
CA LYS A 116 2.25 -18.68 12.80
C LYS A 116 3.41 -17.72 12.75
N MET A 117 4.54 -18.13 12.21
CA MET A 117 5.72 -17.27 12.04
C MET A 117 5.51 -16.26 10.91
N ALA A 118 4.83 -16.65 9.83
CA ALA A 118 4.46 -15.75 8.76
C ALA A 118 3.52 -14.63 9.27
N ALA A 119 2.55 -14.96 10.11
CA ALA A 119 1.69 -13.97 10.76
C ALA A 119 2.47 -13.06 11.73
N TYR A 120 3.46 -13.62 12.45
CA TYR A 120 4.33 -12.82 13.31
C TYR A 120 5.22 -11.88 12.50
N LEU A 121 5.81 -12.35 11.41
CA LEU A 121 6.60 -11.52 10.49
C LEU A 121 5.75 -10.37 9.92
N LEU A 122 4.55 -10.70 9.40
CA LEU A 122 3.62 -9.70 8.87
C LEU A 122 3.26 -8.63 9.92
N ARG A 123 2.97 -9.03 11.15
CA ARG A 123 2.68 -8.10 12.24
C ARG A 123 3.90 -7.25 12.61
N THR A 124 5.10 -7.81 12.56
CA THR A 124 6.35 -7.13 12.95
C THR A 124 6.77 -6.09 11.92
N VAL A 125 6.73 -6.45 10.65
CA VAL A 125 7.21 -5.63 9.52
C VAL A 125 6.11 -4.72 8.97
N GLY A 126 4.85 -5.16 9.01
CA GLY A 126 3.73 -4.51 8.36
C GLY A 126 3.37 -5.13 7.02
N GLY A 127 2.28 -4.66 6.41
CA GLY A 127 1.70 -5.23 5.18
C GLY A 127 2.30 -4.72 3.87
N GLU A 128 3.27 -3.80 3.92
CA GLU A 128 3.90 -3.25 2.71
C GLU A 128 4.79 -4.30 2.04
N MET A 129 4.40 -4.74 0.84
CA MET A 129 5.05 -5.86 0.14
C MET A 129 6.54 -5.63 -0.13
N ILE A 130 6.94 -4.40 -0.46
CA ILE A 130 8.34 -4.05 -0.73
C ILE A 130 9.17 -4.24 0.55
N GLN A 131 8.67 -3.75 1.68
CA GLN A 131 9.35 -3.91 2.97
C GLN A 131 9.41 -5.37 3.39
N LEU A 132 8.31 -6.12 3.23
CA LEU A 132 8.29 -7.56 3.52
C LEU A 132 9.30 -8.32 2.68
N GLU A 133 9.42 -8.01 1.39
CA GLU A 133 10.40 -8.64 0.50
C GLU A 133 11.84 -8.39 0.96
N GLU A 134 12.17 -7.16 1.34
CA GLU A 134 13.51 -6.79 1.85
C GLU A 134 13.81 -7.53 3.16
N GLU A 135 12.87 -7.59 4.09
CA GLU A 135 13.06 -8.30 5.36
C GLU A 135 13.20 -9.81 5.16
N ILE A 136 12.43 -10.40 4.23
CA ILE A 136 12.56 -11.82 3.86
C ILE A 136 13.93 -12.09 3.22
N LYS A 137 14.45 -11.21 2.37
CA LYS A 137 15.81 -11.33 1.81
C LYS A 137 16.89 -11.28 2.91
N LYS A 138 16.74 -10.38 3.89
CA LYS A 138 17.67 -10.32 5.04
C LYS A 138 17.64 -11.61 5.85
N LEU A 139 16.45 -12.15 6.14
CA LEU A 139 16.32 -13.45 6.82
C LEU A 139 16.95 -14.57 6.02
N GLY A 140 16.77 -14.63 4.69
CA GLY A 140 17.38 -15.62 3.84
C GLY A 140 18.92 -15.54 3.79
N GLY A 141 19.49 -14.35 3.92
CA GLY A 141 20.94 -14.15 4.06
C GLY A 141 21.50 -14.49 5.45
N PHE A 142 20.65 -14.51 6.48
CA PHE A 142 21.03 -14.79 7.85
C PHE A 142 20.87 -16.27 8.22
N LEU A 143 19.83 -16.92 7.71
CA LEU A 143 19.45 -18.28 8.05
C LEU A 143 20.22 -19.34 7.20
N PRO A 144 20.54 -20.50 7.78
CA PRO A 144 21.01 -21.63 6.96
C PRO A 144 19.97 -22.06 5.92
N GLU A 145 20.44 -22.55 4.76
CA GLU A 145 19.55 -23.05 3.72
C GLU A 145 18.63 -24.17 4.23
N ASN A 146 17.36 -24.10 3.84
CA ASN A 146 16.30 -25.05 4.20
C ASN A 146 15.95 -25.09 5.70
N SER A 147 16.44 -24.16 6.52
CA SER A 147 16.05 -24.06 7.94
C SER A 147 14.66 -23.47 8.12
N TYR A 148 14.09 -23.66 9.30
CA TYR A 148 12.85 -23.00 9.72
C TYR A 148 13.18 -21.75 10.51
N VAL A 149 12.51 -20.63 10.15
CA VAL A 149 12.63 -19.36 10.90
C VAL A 149 11.91 -19.48 12.24
N ALA A 150 12.54 -18.96 13.28
CA ALA A 150 11.98 -18.87 14.63
C ALA A 150 11.71 -17.40 15.03
N TYR A 151 10.96 -17.19 16.13
CA TYR A 151 10.65 -15.86 16.65
C TYR A 151 11.88 -14.98 16.87
N HIS A 152 12.93 -15.56 17.47
CA HIS A 152 14.15 -14.83 17.77
C HIS A 152 14.92 -14.38 16.53
N ASP A 153 14.80 -15.10 15.40
CA ASP A 153 15.42 -14.70 14.15
C ASP A 153 14.74 -13.45 13.60
N ILE A 154 13.40 -13.44 13.61
CA ILE A 154 12.61 -12.28 13.18
C ILE A 154 12.93 -11.07 14.05
N ASP A 155 12.93 -11.24 15.38
CA ASP A 155 13.22 -10.15 16.32
C ASP A 155 14.64 -9.59 16.18
N ARG A 156 15.60 -10.43 15.78
CA ARG A 156 17.01 -10.07 15.65
C ARG A 156 17.32 -9.41 14.30
N VAL A 157 16.69 -9.87 13.24
CA VAL A 157 17.04 -9.50 11.86
C VAL A 157 16.10 -8.45 11.29
N CYS A 158 14.78 -8.60 11.56
CA CYS A 158 13.79 -7.75 10.91
C CYS A 158 13.61 -6.40 11.60
N THR A 159 13.41 -5.39 10.78
CA THR A 159 13.08 -4.05 11.22
C THR A 159 11.59 -3.95 11.53
N LYS A 160 11.25 -3.61 12.77
CA LYS A 160 9.85 -3.37 13.16
C LYS A 160 9.29 -2.16 12.43
N SER A 161 8.05 -2.27 11.95
CA SER A 161 7.31 -1.13 11.38
C SER A 161 7.09 -0.02 12.42
N LEU A 162 6.80 1.19 11.95
CA LEU A 162 6.45 2.30 12.82
C LEU A 162 5.22 1.97 13.67
N GLU A 163 4.20 1.35 13.07
CA GLU A 163 2.99 0.93 13.79
C GLU A 163 3.30 -0.04 14.93
N THR A 164 4.14 -1.03 14.67
CA THR A 164 4.57 -2.00 15.71
C THR A 164 5.33 -1.33 16.86
N ARG A 165 6.21 -0.38 16.54
CA ARG A 165 6.94 0.40 17.57
C ARG A 165 6.02 1.27 18.39
N ILE A 166 5.01 1.89 17.79
CA ILE A 166 3.99 2.66 18.50
C ILE A 166 3.16 1.73 19.39
N PHE A 167 2.84 0.53 18.92
CA PHE A 167 2.15 -0.48 19.72
C PHE A 167 2.98 -0.88 20.95
N ASP A 168 4.28 -1.12 20.76
CA ASP A 168 5.21 -1.42 21.86
C ASP A 168 5.30 -0.24 22.86
N LEU A 169 5.30 1.01 22.36
CA LEU A 169 5.29 2.21 23.18
C LEU A 169 4.02 2.31 24.03
N VAL A 170 2.85 2.14 23.40
CA VAL A 170 1.55 2.17 24.09
C VAL A 170 1.48 1.07 25.15
N ASN A 171 1.93 -0.15 24.83
CA ASN A 171 2.00 -1.25 25.79
C ASN A 171 2.93 -0.93 26.98
N ALA A 172 4.07 -0.31 26.75
CA ALA A 172 4.96 0.11 27.82
C ALA A 172 4.31 1.16 28.76
N VAL A 173 3.52 2.08 28.18
CA VAL A 173 2.75 3.08 28.96
C VAL A 173 1.65 2.41 29.78
N ILE A 174 0.86 1.51 29.18
CA ILE A 174 -0.23 0.78 29.86
C ILE A 174 0.32 -0.04 31.01
N ASN A 175 1.45 -0.71 30.81
CA ASN A 175 2.12 -1.53 31.82
C ASN A 175 2.91 -0.71 32.84
N ARG A 176 2.81 0.62 32.81
CA ARG A 176 3.52 1.55 33.70
C ARG A 176 5.04 1.31 33.75
N ASN A 177 5.63 1.00 32.60
CA ASN A 177 7.07 0.82 32.43
C ASN A 177 7.70 2.08 31.79
N PRO A 178 7.99 3.14 32.56
CA PRO A 178 8.50 4.41 32.04
C PRO A 178 9.86 4.26 31.37
N LYS A 179 10.72 3.39 31.87
CA LYS A 179 12.05 3.17 31.31
C LYS A 179 11.96 2.66 29.87
N GLN A 180 11.14 1.65 29.64
CA GLN A 180 10.91 1.10 28.30
C GLN A 180 10.21 2.09 27.38
N ALA A 181 9.18 2.80 27.88
CA ALA A 181 8.45 3.81 27.10
C ALA A 181 9.39 4.92 26.61
N ILE A 182 10.21 5.48 27.48
CA ILE A 182 11.18 6.54 27.13
C ILE A 182 12.22 6.01 26.13
N THR A 183 12.71 4.78 26.29
CA THR A 183 13.67 4.18 25.37
C THR A 183 13.08 4.03 23.98
N ILE A 184 11.85 3.50 23.86
CA ILE A 184 11.17 3.34 22.56
C ILE A 184 10.92 4.70 21.91
N TYR A 185 10.42 5.68 22.69
CA TYR A 185 10.17 7.02 22.19
C TYR A 185 11.46 7.69 21.69
N HIS A 186 12.55 7.59 22.44
CA HIS A 186 13.85 8.12 22.02
C HIS A 186 14.33 7.49 20.72
N ASN A 187 14.19 6.17 20.57
CA ASN A 187 14.54 5.47 19.34
C ASN A 187 13.70 5.94 18.12
N LEU A 188 12.41 6.24 18.32
CA LEU A 188 11.56 6.82 17.26
C LEU A 188 12.09 8.20 16.85
N LEU A 189 12.50 9.04 17.78
CA LEU A 189 13.09 10.34 17.47
C LEU A 189 14.44 10.22 16.73
N LEU A 190 15.28 9.26 17.09
CA LEU A 190 16.54 8.97 16.37
C LEU A 190 16.30 8.53 14.93
N MET A 191 15.16 7.89 14.66
CA MET A 191 14.73 7.52 13.30
C MET A 191 14.10 8.70 12.54
N LYS A 192 14.12 9.92 13.12
CA LYS A 192 13.54 11.15 12.56
C LYS A 192 12.03 11.12 12.43
N GLU A 193 11.35 10.27 13.20
CA GLU A 193 9.90 10.31 13.27
C GLU A 193 9.42 11.60 13.95
N SER A 194 8.36 12.21 13.39
CA SER A 194 7.81 13.44 13.96
C SER A 194 7.16 13.17 15.33
N PRO A 195 7.51 13.92 16.39
CA PRO A 195 6.85 13.80 17.70
C PRO A 195 5.32 13.93 17.63
N LEU A 196 4.81 14.80 16.76
CA LEU A 196 3.37 14.99 16.55
C LEU A 196 2.73 13.76 15.91
N MET A 197 3.41 13.11 14.96
CA MET A 197 2.95 11.86 14.35
C MET A 197 2.91 10.74 15.39
N VAL A 198 3.97 10.58 16.18
CA VAL A 198 4.00 9.59 17.26
C VAL A 198 2.85 9.80 18.24
N LEU A 199 2.60 11.04 18.66
CA LEU A 199 1.49 11.38 19.56
C LEU A 199 0.13 11.07 18.92
N ALA A 200 -0.07 11.43 17.64
CA ALA A 200 -1.31 11.17 16.92
C ALA A 200 -1.60 9.66 16.81
N MET A 201 -0.57 8.85 16.52
CA MET A 201 -0.68 7.40 16.47
C MET A 201 -0.96 6.79 17.84
N MET A 202 -0.33 7.28 18.92
CA MET A 202 -0.64 6.86 20.29
C MET A 202 -2.11 7.17 20.63
N ILE A 203 -2.59 8.37 20.34
CA ILE A 203 -4.00 8.77 20.57
C ILE A 203 -4.92 7.83 19.82
N ARG A 204 -4.63 7.51 18.55
CA ARG A 204 -5.40 6.55 17.75
C ARG A 204 -5.46 5.18 18.44
N GLN A 205 -4.34 4.66 18.92
CA GLN A 205 -4.28 3.36 19.60
C GLN A 205 -5.09 3.36 20.92
N PHE A 206 -4.95 4.38 21.76
CA PHE A 206 -5.75 4.48 22.99
C PHE A 206 -7.25 4.61 22.68
N ARG A 207 -7.62 5.32 21.62
CA ARG A 207 -9.02 5.42 21.18
C ARG A 207 -9.58 4.07 20.77
N MET A 208 -8.83 3.28 19.98
CA MET A 208 -9.26 1.93 19.59
C MET A 208 -9.39 1.01 20.79
N ILE A 209 -8.46 1.05 21.75
CA ILE A 209 -8.54 0.27 22.98
C ILE A 209 -9.79 0.63 23.77
N LEU A 210 -10.09 1.93 23.90
CA LEU A 210 -11.28 2.41 24.59
C LEU A 210 -12.57 1.96 23.88
N GLN A 211 -12.62 2.05 22.55
CA GLN A 211 -13.76 1.58 21.75
C GLN A 211 -13.96 0.07 21.93
N CYS A 212 -12.92 -0.74 21.82
CA CYS A 212 -12.98 -2.17 22.04
C CYS A 212 -13.51 -2.50 23.47
N LYS A 213 -13.05 -1.75 24.48
CA LYS A 213 -13.49 -1.93 25.86
C LYS A 213 -14.99 -1.63 25.99
N ILE A 214 -15.47 -0.51 25.47
CA ILE A 214 -16.90 -0.12 25.52
C ILE A 214 -17.76 -1.16 24.81
N LEU A 215 -17.37 -1.60 23.60
CA LEU A 215 -18.12 -2.60 22.84
C LEU A 215 -18.15 -3.97 23.55
N SER A 216 -17.05 -4.35 24.18
CA SER A 216 -16.97 -5.56 25.00
C SER A 216 -17.89 -5.47 26.24
N GLU A 217 -17.94 -4.33 26.93
CA GLU A 217 -18.83 -4.08 28.06
C GLU A 217 -20.31 -4.08 27.65
N GLN A 218 -20.61 -3.75 26.38
CA GLN A 218 -21.94 -3.86 25.79
C GLN A 218 -22.33 -5.29 25.35
N GLY A 219 -21.45 -6.28 25.60
CA GLY A 219 -21.69 -7.69 25.32
C GLY A 219 -21.44 -8.10 23.85
N GLN A 220 -20.79 -7.27 23.05
CA GLN A 220 -20.42 -7.63 21.68
C GLN A 220 -19.34 -8.70 21.68
N THR A 221 -19.47 -9.66 20.75
CA THR A 221 -18.45 -10.69 20.54
C THR A 221 -17.23 -10.13 19.80
N GLN A 222 -16.08 -10.78 19.94
CA GLN A 222 -14.84 -10.36 19.30
C GLN A 222 -14.99 -10.18 17.77
N ASN A 223 -15.75 -11.06 17.10
CA ASN A 223 -16.00 -10.95 15.66
C ASN A 223 -16.85 -9.74 15.29
N GLN A 224 -17.80 -9.34 16.14
CA GLN A 224 -18.62 -8.15 15.94
C GLN A 224 -17.81 -6.86 16.15
N ILE A 225 -16.87 -6.87 17.10
CA ILE A 225 -16.00 -5.72 17.39
C ILE A 225 -15.04 -5.46 16.23
N VAL A 226 -14.55 -6.50 15.55
CA VAL A 226 -13.63 -6.37 14.41
C VAL A 226 -14.32 -5.86 13.14
N GLN A 227 -15.65 -6.02 13.02
CA GLN A 227 -16.43 -5.58 11.85
C GLN A 227 -16.94 -4.13 11.96
N ASN A 228 -16.82 -3.49 13.13
CA ASN A 228 -17.17 -2.09 13.38
C ASN A 228 -15.92 -1.19 13.34
#